data_b52b265bb3a663b8d62a846db31aa319
#
_entry.id   b52b265bb3a663b8d62a846db31aa319
#
_cell.length_a   1.000
_cell.length_b   1.000
_cell.length_c   1.000
_cell.angle_alpha   90.00
_cell.angle_beta   90.00
_cell.angle_gamma   90.00
#
_symmetry.space_group_name_H-M   'P 1'
#
loop_
_entity.id
_entity.type
_entity.pdbx_description
1 polymer ?
#
loop_
_entity_poly.entity_id
_entity_poly.type
_entity_poly.pdbx_seq_one_letter_code
_entity_poly.pdbx_strand_id
1 'polypeptide(L)'
;MSNFVRLIFDWSEVWALLIPLFAFLLGKRQHALLKPVIVYLWLALVLNLSEVIIAEFKIIYHFPAWLQSNNPIYNIHSIVRFACFSYFFISLPQSSFKWLKLGIALIFVLFSVVNFTYFDVFFNAQSFSGNLLTAEAFLLLIYCMLYYLYALNDEDDVMSKGPVFWIVTGLGMYVVINFFVYLFYVVMLAQNPTLTTNIWTVHNIAYIIFCLFITRALYATIRN
;
A
#
# COMPACT_ATOMS: atom_id res chain seq x y z
N MET A 1 -15.62 1.96 -21.43
CA MET A 1 -16.11 1.85 -20.04
C MET A 1 -17.19 2.90 -19.83
N SER A 2 -18.35 2.58 -19.21
CA SER A 2 -19.37 3.60 -18.93
C SER A 2 -18.84 4.60 -17.89
N ASN A 3 -19.34 5.86 -17.92
CA ASN A 3 -18.92 6.91 -16.97
C ASN A 3 -19.16 6.47 -15.51
N PHE A 4 -20.20 5.68 -15.26
CA PHE A 4 -20.51 5.14 -13.94
C PHE A 4 -19.44 4.14 -13.44
N VAL A 5 -18.99 3.23 -14.28
CA VAL A 5 -17.95 2.26 -13.94
C VAL A 5 -16.62 2.97 -13.67
N ARG A 6 -16.30 4.00 -14.45
CA ARG A 6 -15.11 4.82 -14.22
C ARG A 6 -15.15 5.49 -12.85
N LEU A 7 -16.26 6.11 -12.48
CA LEU A 7 -16.45 6.74 -11.18
C LEU A 7 -16.22 5.77 -10.02
N ILE A 8 -16.74 4.53 -10.13
CA ILE A 8 -16.51 3.49 -9.10
C ILE A 8 -15.02 3.20 -8.94
N PHE A 9 -14.27 3.09 -10.04
CA PHE A 9 -12.83 2.83 -9.96
C PHE A 9 -12.04 4.04 -9.47
N ASP A 10 -12.41 5.25 -9.84
CA ASP A 10 -11.75 6.48 -9.38
C ASP A 10 -11.87 6.65 -7.85
N TRP A 11 -12.95 6.15 -7.24
CA TRP A 11 -13.18 6.16 -5.80
C TRP A 11 -12.78 4.86 -5.09
N SER A 12 -12.21 3.88 -5.81
CA SER A 12 -11.96 2.55 -5.26
C SER A 12 -10.98 2.55 -4.08
N GLU A 13 -10.00 3.42 -4.08
CA GLU A 13 -9.02 3.55 -3.00
C GLU A 13 -9.64 4.07 -1.69
N VAL A 14 -10.80 4.72 -1.77
CA VAL A 14 -11.56 5.17 -0.59
C VAL A 14 -12.54 4.09 -0.14
N TRP A 15 -13.47 3.68 -1.02
CA TRP A 15 -14.54 2.77 -0.58
C TRP A 15 -14.04 1.36 -0.24
N ALA A 16 -12.98 0.88 -0.92
CA ALA A 16 -12.41 -0.43 -0.59
C ALA A 16 -11.84 -0.49 0.83
N LEU A 17 -11.30 0.62 1.36
CA LEU A 17 -10.83 0.72 2.74
C LEU A 17 -11.95 0.65 3.78
N LEU A 18 -13.16 1.08 3.42
CA LEU A 18 -14.29 1.02 4.34
C LEU A 18 -14.64 -0.41 4.70
N ILE A 19 -14.38 -1.39 3.81
CA ILE A 19 -14.69 -2.80 4.04
C ILE A 19 -13.90 -3.37 5.24
N PRO A 20 -12.54 -3.34 5.25
CA PRO A 20 -11.78 -3.80 6.41
C PRO A 20 -11.97 -2.94 7.66
N LEU A 21 -12.18 -1.62 7.52
CA LEU A 21 -12.46 -0.75 8.66
C LEU A 21 -13.80 -1.09 9.31
N PHE A 22 -14.83 -1.40 8.52
CA PHE A 22 -16.11 -1.87 9.05
C PHE A 22 -15.95 -3.22 9.74
N ALA A 23 -15.23 -4.17 9.15
CA ALA A 23 -14.92 -5.44 9.79
C ALA A 23 -14.15 -5.25 11.12
N PHE A 24 -13.22 -4.30 11.16
CA PHE A 24 -12.51 -3.94 12.40
C PHE A 24 -13.45 -3.41 13.48
N LEU A 25 -14.39 -2.51 13.14
CA LEU A 25 -15.33 -1.93 14.09
C LEU A 25 -16.32 -2.95 14.67
N LEU A 26 -16.63 -4.01 13.91
CA LEU A 26 -17.48 -5.12 14.38
C LEU A 26 -16.73 -6.07 15.32
N GLY A 27 -15.39 -6.09 15.29
CA GLY A 27 -14.56 -6.97 16.08
C GLY A 27 -14.37 -6.48 17.51
N LYS A 28 -14.63 -7.35 18.51
CA LYS A 28 -14.51 -6.99 19.94
C LYS A 28 -13.05 -6.95 20.43
N ARG A 29 -12.17 -7.76 19.89
CA ARG A 29 -10.74 -7.81 20.24
C ARG A 29 -9.90 -8.09 19.00
N GLN A 30 -8.86 -7.30 18.80
CA GLN A 30 -7.89 -7.51 17.74
C GLN A 30 -6.55 -7.98 18.30
N HIS A 31 -5.91 -8.87 17.59
CA HIS A 31 -4.57 -9.35 17.96
C HIS A 31 -3.58 -8.18 17.91
N ALA A 32 -2.70 -8.08 18.94
CA ALA A 32 -1.75 -6.96 19.04
C ALA A 32 -0.85 -6.80 17.80
N LEU A 33 -0.52 -7.90 17.13
CA LEU A 33 0.26 -7.93 15.88
C LEU A 33 -0.42 -7.21 14.70
N LEU A 34 -1.75 -7.05 14.72
CA LEU A 34 -2.50 -6.39 13.64
C LEU A 34 -2.57 -4.87 13.81
N LYS A 35 -2.14 -4.32 14.95
CA LYS A 35 -2.19 -2.87 15.21
C LYS A 35 -1.54 -2.03 14.10
N PRO A 36 -0.35 -2.36 13.57
CA PRO A 36 0.25 -1.56 12.49
C PRO A 36 -0.59 -1.53 11.22
N VAL A 37 -1.25 -2.65 10.89
CA VAL A 37 -2.14 -2.75 9.74
C VAL A 37 -3.39 -1.90 9.95
N ILE A 38 -3.97 -1.90 11.14
CA ILE A 38 -5.13 -1.07 11.49
C ILE A 38 -4.76 0.42 11.42
N VAL A 39 -3.59 0.79 11.94
CA VAL A 39 -3.06 2.17 11.83
C VAL A 39 -2.92 2.55 10.36
N TYR A 40 -2.35 1.67 9.53
CA TYR A 40 -2.26 1.88 8.09
C TYR A 40 -3.63 2.14 7.46
N LEU A 41 -4.67 1.34 7.78
CA LEU A 41 -6.01 1.51 7.20
C LEU A 41 -6.58 2.91 7.48
N TRP A 42 -6.43 3.42 8.69
CA TRP A 42 -6.91 4.76 9.06
C TRP A 42 -6.09 5.86 8.36
N LEU A 43 -4.76 5.74 8.34
CA LEU A 43 -3.91 6.71 7.66
C LEU A 43 -4.15 6.69 6.15
N ALA A 44 -4.29 5.50 5.54
CA ALA A 44 -4.61 5.36 4.13
C ALA A 44 -5.97 6.00 3.80
N LEU A 45 -7.00 5.82 4.65
CA LEU A 45 -8.29 6.46 4.43
C LEU A 45 -8.19 7.99 4.44
N VAL A 46 -7.45 8.57 5.39
CA VAL A 46 -7.23 10.02 5.46
C VAL A 46 -6.47 10.52 4.23
N LEU A 47 -5.42 9.82 3.81
CA LEU A 47 -4.61 10.19 2.65
C LEU A 47 -5.43 10.11 1.36
N ASN A 48 -6.12 9.00 1.11
CA ASN A 48 -6.93 8.82 -0.11
C ASN A 48 -8.12 9.81 -0.16
N LEU A 49 -8.75 10.11 0.97
CA LEU A 49 -9.76 11.18 1.02
C LEU A 49 -9.15 12.55 0.70
N SER A 50 -7.94 12.83 1.19
CA SER A 50 -7.23 14.08 0.88
C SER A 50 -6.89 14.18 -0.61
N GLU A 51 -6.51 13.07 -1.26
CA GLU A 51 -6.26 13.01 -2.71
C GLU A 51 -7.50 13.36 -3.51
N VAL A 52 -8.65 12.76 -3.17
CA VAL A 52 -9.92 13.05 -3.83
C VAL A 52 -10.34 14.50 -3.61
N ILE A 53 -10.26 15.01 -2.38
CA ILE A 53 -10.59 16.40 -2.05
C ILE A 53 -9.74 17.37 -2.87
N ILE A 54 -8.42 17.14 -2.95
CA ILE A 54 -7.53 17.99 -3.75
C ILE A 54 -7.88 17.91 -5.23
N ALA A 55 -8.12 16.71 -5.76
CA ALA A 55 -8.45 16.53 -7.17
C ALA A 55 -9.74 17.27 -7.56
N GLU A 56 -10.77 17.23 -6.71
CA GLU A 56 -12.08 17.86 -6.97
C GLU A 56 -12.05 19.37 -6.75
N PHE A 57 -11.38 19.84 -5.71
CA PHE A 57 -11.49 21.23 -5.26
C PHE A 57 -10.33 22.15 -5.75
N LYS A 58 -9.29 21.62 -6.38
CA LYS A 58 -8.15 22.41 -6.87
C LYS A 58 -8.51 23.55 -7.82
N ILE A 59 -9.63 23.43 -8.55
CA ILE A 59 -10.11 24.47 -9.48
C ILE A 59 -10.81 25.58 -8.72
N ILE A 60 -11.51 25.26 -7.63
CA ILE A 60 -12.33 26.21 -6.84
C ILE A 60 -11.46 26.95 -5.83
N TYR A 61 -10.58 26.20 -5.15
CA TYR A 61 -9.68 26.77 -4.15
C TYR A 61 -8.27 26.84 -4.71
N HIS A 62 -7.65 28.04 -4.67
CA HIS A 62 -6.28 28.27 -5.08
C HIS A 62 -5.31 27.62 -4.08
N PHE A 63 -5.13 26.31 -4.18
CA PHE A 63 -4.14 25.59 -3.37
C PHE A 63 -2.71 26.06 -3.68
N PRO A 64 -1.78 25.96 -2.72
CA PRO A 64 -0.35 26.19 -2.94
C PRO A 64 0.16 25.34 -4.12
N ALA A 65 1.20 25.82 -4.81
CA ALA A 65 1.73 25.18 -6.01
C ALA A 65 2.04 23.67 -5.84
N TRP A 66 2.51 23.27 -4.66
CA TRP A 66 2.81 21.88 -4.33
C TRP A 66 1.57 20.99 -4.08
N LEU A 67 0.40 21.59 -3.85
CA LEU A 67 -0.90 20.90 -3.71
C LEU A 67 -1.81 21.02 -4.94
N GLN A 68 -1.28 21.48 -6.08
CA GLN A 68 -2.06 21.53 -7.32
C GLN A 68 -2.29 20.15 -7.95
N SER A 69 -1.65 19.12 -7.42
CA SER A 69 -1.91 17.72 -7.74
C SER A 69 -1.82 16.86 -6.48
N ASN A 70 -2.29 15.63 -6.58
CA ASN A 70 -2.22 14.61 -5.52
C ASN A 70 -0.85 13.88 -5.46
N ASN A 71 0.09 14.16 -6.37
CA ASN A 71 1.38 13.49 -6.43
C ASN A 71 2.18 13.50 -5.11
N PRO A 72 2.29 14.62 -4.36
CA PRO A 72 2.98 14.61 -3.07
C PRO A 72 2.31 13.69 -2.04
N ILE A 73 0.99 13.51 -2.13
CA ILE A 73 0.26 12.62 -1.22
C ILE A 73 0.57 11.16 -1.51
N TYR A 74 0.73 10.77 -2.79
CA TYR A 74 1.22 9.43 -3.14
C TYR A 74 2.61 9.15 -2.57
N ASN A 75 3.51 10.13 -2.57
CA ASN A 75 4.82 9.98 -1.93
C ASN A 75 4.70 9.76 -0.42
N ILE A 76 3.84 10.52 0.26
CA ILE A 76 3.55 10.34 1.70
C ILE A 76 2.92 8.98 1.94
N HIS A 77 1.93 8.59 1.12
CA HIS A 77 1.23 7.31 1.23
C HIS A 77 2.20 6.13 1.13
N SER A 78 3.15 6.17 0.17
CA SER A 78 4.20 5.18 0.01
C SER A 78 5.04 5.04 1.28
N ILE A 79 5.53 6.15 1.85
CA ILE A 79 6.33 6.13 3.07
C ILE A 79 5.52 5.58 4.26
N VAL A 80 4.27 6.01 4.42
CA VAL A 80 3.38 5.55 5.51
C VAL A 80 3.10 4.05 5.37
N ARG A 81 2.78 3.58 4.17
CA ARG A 81 2.51 2.16 3.89
C ARG A 81 3.74 1.32 4.20
N PHE A 82 4.91 1.72 3.69
CA PHE A 82 6.16 1.01 3.96
C PHE A 82 6.47 0.98 5.46
N ALA A 83 6.35 2.09 6.18
CA ALA A 83 6.62 2.15 7.62
C ALA A 83 5.71 1.24 8.42
N CYS A 84 4.39 1.27 8.16
CA CYS A 84 3.41 0.43 8.85
C CYS A 84 3.65 -1.06 8.60
N PHE A 85 3.88 -1.46 7.34
CA PHE A 85 4.12 -2.86 7.02
C PHE A 85 5.51 -3.34 7.43
N SER A 86 6.55 -2.52 7.36
CA SER A 86 7.86 -2.86 7.93
C SER A 86 7.75 -3.12 9.42
N TYR A 87 7.05 -2.26 10.16
CA TYR A 87 6.84 -2.48 11.60
C TYR A 87 6.01 -3.75 11.87
N PHE A 88 4.99 -4.02 11.04
CA PHE A 88 4.23 -5.27 11.11
C PHE A 88 5.15 -6.49 10.94
N PHE A 89 5.97 -6.55 9.89
CA PHE A 89 6.87 -7.68 9.65
C PHE A 89 7.96 -7.84 10.71
N ILE A 90 8.53 -6.73 11.21
CA ILE A 90 9.54 -6.75 12.27
C ILE A 90 8.93 -7.28 13.58
N SER A 91 7.64 -7.00 13.84
CA SER A 91 6.92 -7.45 15.03
C SER A 91 6.54 -8.93 14.99
N LEU A 92 6.63 -9.61 13.84
CA LEU A 92 6.34 -11.05 13.74
C LEU A 92 7.42 -11.86 14.48
N PRO A 93 7.05 -12.94 15.20
CA PRO A 93 7.95 -13.76 16.00
C PRO A 93 8.84 -14.67 15.14
N GLN A 94 9.61 -14.09 14.24
CA GLN A 94 10.52 -14.74 13.30
C GLN A 94 11.96 -14.30 13.62
N SER A 95 12.57 -14.88 14.65
CA SER A 95 13.89 -14.46 15.14
C SER A 95 15.00 -14.59 14.09
N SER A 96 14.94 -15.63 13.26
CA SER A 96 15.98 -15.94 12.25
C SER A 96 16.21 -14.81 11.22
N PHE A 97 15.20 -14.00 10.92
CA PHE A 97 15.28 -12.94 9.91
C PHE A 97 15.25 -11.52 10.48
N LYS A 98 15.37 -11.36 11.80
CA LYS A 98 15.22 -10.05 12.46
C LYS A 98 16.16 -8.98 11.90
N TRP A 99 17.44 -9.30 11.77
CA TRP A 99 18.43 -8.34 11.24
C TRP A 99 18.23 -8.01 9.77
N LEU A 100 17.79 -9.00 8.98
CA LEU A 100 17.47 -8.79 7.57
C LEU A 100 16.26 -7.85 7.42
N LYS A 101 15.22 -8.04 8.22
CA LYS A 101 14.05 -7.16 8.25
C LYS A 101 14.41 -5.71 8.61
N LEU A 102 15.26 -5.52 9.61
CA LEU A 102 15.77 -4.18 9.96
C LEU A 102 16.63 -3.58 8.84
N GLY A 103 17.46 -4.39 8.18
CA GLY A 103 18.24 -3.99 7.02
C GLY A 103 17.38 -3.48 5.86
N ILE A 104 16.27 -4.19 5.55
CA ILE A 104 15.30 -3.77 4.51
C ILE A 104 14.70 -2.40 4.86
N ALA A 105 14.29 -2.19 6.12
CA ALA A 105 13.76 -0.90 6.55
C ALA A 105 14.79 0.22 6.40
N LEU A 106 16.04 -0.01 6.78
CA LEU A 106 17.14 0.94 6.62
C LEU A 106 17.42 1.25 5.14
N ILE A 107 17.43 0.23 4.29
CA ILE A 107 17.62 0.39 2.83
C ILE A 107 16.55 1.31 2.25
N PHE A 108 15.27 1.15 2.63
CA PHE A 108 14.21 2.02 2.15
C PHE A 108 14.41 3.48 2.59
N VAL A 109 14.78 3.72 3.84
CA VAL A 109 15.05 5.08 4.36
C VAL A 109 16.21 5.71 3.58
N LEU A 110 17.32 5.01 3.42
CA LEU A 110 18.49 5.50 2.67
C LEU A 110 18.11 5.76 1.20
N PHE A 111 17.39 4.82 0.57
CA PHE A 111 16.91 5.00 -0.80
C PHE A 111 16.02 6.24 -0.93
N SER A 112 15.06 6.43 -0.01
CA SER A 112 14.16 7.59 -0.04
C SER A 112 14.93 8.91 0.08
N VAL A 113 15.94 8.99 0.96
CA VAL A 113 16.78 10.18 1.10
C VAL A 113 17.56 10.43 -0.18
N VAL A 114 18.19 9.42 -0.76
CA VAL A 114 18.96 9.53 -2.01
C VAL A 114 18.04 9.93 -3.17
N ASN A 115 16.86 9.29 -3.27
CA ASN A 115 15.90 9.55 -4.33
C ASN A 115 15.45 11.02 -4.33
N PHE A 116 15.05 11.55 -3.17
CA PHE A 116 14.59 12.94 -3.08
C PHE A 116 15.71 13.99 -3.05
N THR A 117 16.95 13.58 -2.86
CA THR A 117 18.11 14.49 -2.93
C THR A 117 18.62 14.63 -4.37
N TYR A 118 18.60 13.55 -5.16
CA TYR A 118 19.30 13.52 -6.45
C TYR A 118 18.40 13.24 -7.67
N PHE A 119 17.28 12.56 -7.51
CA PHE A 119 16.48 12.07 -8.64
C PHE A 119 15.11 12.73 -8.75
N ASP A 120 14.38 12.88 -7.65
CA ASP A 120 13.02 13.36 -7.64
C ASP A 120 12.85 14.54 -6.68
N VAL A 121 11.81 15.34 -6.89
CA VAL A 121 11.40 16.38 -5.94
C VAL A 121 10.17 15.91 -5.17
N PHE A 122 10.27 15.84 -3.85
CA PHE A 122 9.21 15.31 -2.97
C PHE A 122 7.84 15.97 -3.18
N PHE A 123 7.83 17.29 -3.31
CA PHE A 123 6.62 18.11 -3.50
C PHE A 123 6.38 18.50 -4.97
N ASN A 124 6.77 17.64 -5.90
CA ASN A 124 6.53 17.89 -7.32
C ASN A 124 5.05 17.68 -7.67
N ALA A 125 4.37 18.74 -8.11
CA ALA A 125 2.99 18.65 -8.57
C ALA A 125 2.83 18.02 -9.96
N GLN A 126 3.88 17.91 -10.76
CA GLN A 126 3.80 17.42 -12.15
C GLN A 126 3.95 15.90 -12.27
N SER A 127 4.70 15.28 -11.35
CA SER A 127 4.94 13.83 -11.36
C SER A 127 5.08 13.29 -9.93
N PHE A 128 4.53 12.09 -9.69
CA PHE A 128 4.87 11.36 -8.47
C PHE A 128 6.18 10.58 -8.66
N SER A 129 6.82 10.20 -7.56
CA SER A 129 8.07 9.43 -7.62
C SER A 129 7.79 7.95 -7.94
N GLY A 130 7.85 7.60 -9.23
CA GLY A 130 7.76 6.19 -9.66
C GLY A 130 8.87 5.32 -9.07
N ASN A 131 10.06 5.90 -8.89
CA ASN A 131 11.21 5.22 -8.28
C ASN A 131 10.92 4.82 -6.82
N LEU A 132 10.34 5.74 -6.01
CA LEU A 132 9.99 5.47 -4.63
C LEU A 132 8.94 4.36 -4.52
N LEU A 133 7.86 4.46 -5.32
CA LEU A 133 6.78 3.48 -5.27
C LEU A 133 7.24 2.09 -5.75
N THR A 134 8.11 2.05 -6.76
CA THR A 134 8.70 0.80 -7.25
C THR A 134 9.62 0.16 -6.19
N ALA A 135 10.48 0.96 -5.54
CA ALA A 135 11.36 0.49 -4.48
C ALA A 135 10.56 0.00 -3.26
N GLU A 136 9.51 0.73 -2.88
CA GLU A 136 8.57 0.31 -1.83
C GLU A 136 7.97 -1.07 -2.14
N ALA A 137 7.36 -1.23 -3.32
CA ALA A 137 6.73 -2.47 -3.72
C ALA A 137 7.71 -3.64 -3.73
N PHE A 138 8.93 -3.42 -4.25
CA PHE A 138 9.98 -4.43 -4.27
C PHE A 138 10.43 -4.85 -2.86
N LEU A 139 10.69 -3.90 -1.96
CA LEU A 139 11.14 -4.20 -0.62
C LEU A 139 10.04 -4.84 0.25
N LEU A 140 8.78 -4.44 0.07
CA LEU A 140 7.63 -5.11 0.69
C LEU A 140 7.45 -6.54 0.16
N LEU A 141 7.73 -6.79 -1.12
CA LEU A 141 7.72 -8.14 -1.68
C LEU A 141 8.78 -9.02 -1.01
N ILE A 142 9.99 -8.50 -0.76
CA ILE A 142 11.03 -9.24 -0.03
C ILE A 142 10.53 -9.61 1.38
N TYR A 143 9.86 -8.72 2.10
CA TYR A 143 9.25 -9.07 3.39
C TYR A 143 8.23 -10.20 3.28
N CYS A 144 7.37 -10.18 2.25
CA CYS A 144 6.40 -11.27 2.01
C CYS A 144 7.12 -12.59 1.74
N MET A 145 8.19 -12.58 0.93
CA MET A 145 8.98 -13.78 0.65
C MET A 145 9.65 -14.34 1.91
N LEU A 146 10.23 -13.48 2.76
CA LEU A 146 10.81 -13.91 4.03
C LEU A 146 9.77 -14.55 4.96
N TYR A 147 8.55 -14.03 4.96
CA TYR A 147 7.46 -14.65 5.71
C TYR A 147 7.13 -16.04 5.19
N TYR A 148 6.99 -16.22 3.88
CA TYR A 148 6.69 -17.52 3.30
C TYR A 148 7.82 -18.53 3.49
N LEU A 149 9.08 -18.09 3.34
CA LEU A 149 10.24 -18.94 3.62
C LEU A 149 10.25 -19.44 5.08
N TYR A 150 9.86 -18.58 6.01
CA TYR A 150 9.72 -18.99 7.41
C TYR A 150 8.55 -19.96 7.60
N ALA A 151 7.37 -19.63 7.06
CA ALA A 151 6.16 -20.43 7.18
C ALA A 151 6.28 -21.84 6.57
N LEU A 152 7.07 -21.99 5.51
CA LEU A 152 7.35 -23.29 4.89
C LEU A 152 8.27 -24.19 5.73
N ASN A 153 9.06 -23.60 6.63
CA ASN A 153 9.95 -24.33 7.54
C ASN A 153 9.34 -24.53 8.94
N ASP A 154 8.12 -24.04 9.17
CA ASP A 154 7.41 -24.15 10.44
C ASP A 154 6.60 -25.46 10.45
N GLU A 155 7.04 -26.43 11.27
CA GLU A 155 6.43 -27.76 11.36
C GLU A 155 5.00 -27.72 11.92
N ASP A 156 4.65 -26.68 12.69
CA ASP A 156 3.36 -26.61 13.40
C ASP A 156 2.18 -26.12 12.53
N ASP A 157 2.40 -25.76 11.27
CA ASP A 157 1.37 -25.33 10.27
C ASP A 157 0.41 -24.20 10.79
N VAL A 158 0.73 -23.61 11.94
CA VAL A 158 -0.10 -22.61 12.63
C VAL A 158 -0.06 -21.27 11.88
N MET A 159 1.08 -20.95 11.27
CA MET A 159 1.26 -19.70 10.56
C MET A 159 0.57 -19.67 9.19
N SER A 160 0.31 -20.84 8.58
CA SER A 160 -0.27 -20.95 7.23
C SER A 160 -1.78 -20.65 7.18
N LYS A 161 -2.47 -20.65 8.32
CA LYS A 161 -3.95 -20.48 8.40
C LYS A 161 -4.41 -19.25 9.19
N GLY A 162 -3.47 -18.55 9.84
CA GLY A 162 -3.76 -17.43 10.73
C GLY A 162 -4.09 -16.11 10.01
N PRO A 163 -4.54 -15.08 10.76
CA PRO A 163 -4.81 -13.74 10.22
C PRO A 163 -3.62 -13.13 9.49
N VAL A 164 -2.40 -13.38 9.98
CA VAL A 164 -1.14 -12.89 9.40
C VAL A 164 -0.96 -13.42 7.98
N PHE A 165 -1.25 -14.71 7.74
CA PHE A 165 -1.18 -15.31 6.41
C PHE A 165 -2.04 -14.56 5.37
N TRP A 166 -3.28 -14.23 5.73
CA TRP A 166 -4.18 -13.51 4.84
C TRP A 166 -3.67 -12.12 4.50
N ILE A 167 -3.13 -11.38 5.50
CA ILE A 167 -2.54 -10.06 5.28
C ILE A 167 -1.34 -10.15 4.34
N VAL A 168 -0.41 -11.08 4.61
CA VAL A 168 0.81 -11.23 3.82
C VAL A 168 0.50 -11.67 2.40
N THR A 169 -0.49 -12.57 2.22
CA THR A 169 -0.93 -13.01 0.89
C THR A 169 -1.54 -11.86 0.10
N GLY A 170 -2.44 -11.09 0.72
CA GLY A 170 -3.06 -9.93 0.08
C GLY A 170 -2.02 -8.85 -0.27
N LEU A 171 -1.11 -8.55 0.66
CA LEU A 171 -0.02 -7.60 0.41
C LEU A 171 0.91 -8.10 -0.70
N GLY A 172 1.30 -9.38 -0.68
CA GLY A 172 2.16 -9.97 -1.71
C GLY A 172 1.56 -9.85 -3.10
N MET A 173 0.28 -10.19 -3.28
CA MET A 173 -0.42 -10.01 -4.56
C MET A 173 -0.46 -8.53 -4.97
N TYR A 174 -0.78 -7.64 -4.04
CA TYR A 174 -0.83 -6.21 -4.29
C TYR A 174 0.53 -5.67 -4.75
N VAL A 175 1.61 -5.96 -4.02
CA VAL A 175 2.94 -5.40 -4.35
C VAL A 175 3.56 -6.00 -5.61
N VAL A 176 3.30 -7.28 -5.93
CA VAL A 176 3.76 -7.89 -7.19
C VAL A 176 3.14 -7.16 -8.38
N ILE A 177 1.83 -6.96 -8.37
CA ILE A 177 1.13 -6.27 -9.46
C ILE A 177 1.63 -4.83 -9.55
N ASN A 178 1.69 -4.12 -8.43
CA ASN A 178 2.04 -2.71 -8.41
C ASN A 178 3.52 -2.43 -8.68
N PHE A 179 4.41 -3.36 -8.42
CA PHE A 179 5.80 -3.24 -8.85
C PHE A 179 5.90 -2.99 -10.37
N PHE A 180 5.19 -3.77 -11.16
CA PHE A 180 5.17 -3.58 -12.62
C PHE A 180 4.38 -2.34 -13.01
N VAL A 181 3.26 -2.06 -12.35
CA VAL A 181 2.47 -0.84 -12.60
C VAL A 181 3.35 0.40 -12.42
N TYR A 182 4.03 0.54 -11.29
CA TYR A 182 4.84 1.73 -11.00
C TYR A 182 6.11 1.82 -11.87
N LEU A 183 6.74 0.68 -12.16
CA LEU A 183 7.93 0.62 -13.00
C LEU A 183 7.66 1.16 -14.40
N PHE A 184 6.50 0.85 -14.97
CA PHE A 184 6.18 1.23 -16.35
C PHE A 184 5.31 2.48 -16.47
N TYR A 185 4.66 2.92 -15.38
CA TYR A 185 3.67 3.99 -15.41
C TYR A 185 4.22 5.29 -16.01
N VAL A 186 5.36 5.77 -15.54
CA VAL A 186 5.95 7.06 -15.99
C VAL A 186 6.30 7.02 -17.48
N VAL A 187 6.86 5.89 -17.93
CA VAL A 187 7.23 5.70 -19.34
C VAL A 187 5.96 5.65 -20.21
N MET A 188 4.95 4.94 -19.78
CA MET A 188 3.70 4.79 -20.54
C MET A 188 2.86 6.06 -20.54
N LEU A 189 2.89 6.85 -19.48
CA LEU A 189 2.19 8.14 -19.42
C LEU A 189 2.66 9.08 -20.52
N ALA A 190 3.96 9.07 -20.83
CA ALA A 190 4.54 9.89 -21.89
C ALA A 190 4.21 9.37 -23.30
N GLN A 191 3.99 8.05 -23.47
CA GLN A 191 3.81 7.43 -24.79
C GLN A 191 2.35 7.16 -25.15
N ASN A 192 1.53 6.74 -24.20
CA ASN A 192 0.15 6.33 -24.43
C ASN A 192 -0.77 6.57 -23.21
N PRO A 193 -1.42 7.75 -23.12
CA PRO A 193 -2.30 8.09 -21.99
C PRO A 193 -3.47 7.12 -21.79
N THR A 194 -4.01 6.52 -22.85
CA THR A 194 -5.12 5.56 -22.75
C THR A 194 -4.67 4.25 -22.08
N LEU A 195 -3.48 3.75 -22.44
CA LEU A 195 -2.90 2.58 -21.81
C LEU A 195 -2.59 2.83 -20.34
N THR A 196 -2.10 4.01 -20.02
CA THR A 196 -1.83 4.45 -18.65
C THR A 196 -3.08 4.38 -17.76
N THR A 197 -4.23 4.84 -18.27
CA THR A 197 -5.51 4.74 -17.55
C THR A 197 -5.90 3.28 -17.28
N ASN A 198 -5.68 2.38 -18.23
CA ASN A 198 -5.98 0.96 -18.06
C ASN A 198 -5.05 0.32 -17.02
N ILE A 199 -3.77 0.68 -17.01
CA ILE A 199 -2.80 0.19 -16.03
C ILE A 199 -3.18 0.66 -14.61
N TRP A 200 -3.63 1.90 -14.46
CA TRP A 200 -4.12 2.38 -13.16
C TRP A 200 -5.37 1.63 -12.70
N THR A 201 -6.24 1.21 -13.62
CA THR A 201 -7.36 0.33 -13.29
C THR A 201 -6.89 -1.03 -12.72
N VAL A 202 -5.76 -1.57 -13.20
CA VAL A 202 -5.16 -2.80 -12.64
C VAL A 202 -4.67 -2.55 -11.20
N HIS A 203 -4.05 -1.39 -10.94
CA HIS A 203 -3.69 -0.96 -9.58
C HIS A 203 -4.92 -0.95 -8.65
N ASN A 204 -6.01 -0.34 -9.08
CA ASN A 204 -7.24 -0.23 -8.31
C ASN A 204 -7.85 -1.61 -7.99
N ILE A 205 -7.87 -2.51 -8.96
CA ILE A 205 -8.32 -3.90 -8.75
C ILE A 205 -7.43 -4.62 -7.72
N ALA A 206 -6.12 -4.51 -7.85
CA ALA A 206 -5.18 -5.09 -6.89
C ALA A 206 -5.39 -4.54 -5.47
N TYR A 207 -5.69 -3.25 -5.35
CA TYR A 207 -5.98 -2.60 -4.08
C TYR A 207 -7.29 -3.11 -3.45
N ILE A 208 -8.35 -3.27 -4.23
CA ILE A 208 -9.61 -3.86 -3.76
C ILE A 208 -9.37 -5.28 -3.23
N ILE A 209 -8.64 -6.12 -3.99
CA ILE A 209 -8.30 -7.49 -3.58
C ILE A 209 -7.53 -7.46 -2.26
N PHE A 210 -6.54 -6.58 -2.12
CA PHE A 210 -5.78 -6.41 -0.88
C PHE A 210 -6.68 -6.05 0.31
N CYS A 211 -7.61 -5.12 0.16
CA CYS A 211 -8.58 -4.77 1.21
C CYS A 211 -9.47 -5.95 1.60
N LEU A 212 -9.87 -6.81 0.65
CA LEU A 212 -10.64 -8.02 0.93
C LEU A 212 -9.84 -9.04 1.75
N PHE A 213 -8.55 -9.21 1.45
CA PHE A 213 -7.65 -10.08 2.24
C PHE A 213 -7.47 -9.56 3.67
N ILE A 214 -7.30 -8.25 3.86
CA ILE A 214 -7.25 -7.65 5.21
C ILE A 214 -8.58 -7.88 5.93
N THR A 215 -9.71 -7.69 5.24
CA THR A 215 -11.04 -7.95 5.81
C THR A 215 -11.16 -9.40 6.30
N ARG A 216 -10.71 -10.36 5.49
CA ARG A 216 -10.68 -11.78 5.86
C ARG A 216 -9.83 -12.03 7.09
N ALA A 217 -8.66 -11.38 7.19
CA ALA A 217 -7.78 -11.49 8.34
C ALA A 217 -8.44 -10.95 9.62
N LEU A 218 -9.06 -9.78 9.55
CA LEU A 218 -9.75 -9.16 10.68
C LEU A 218 -10.98 -9.98 11.11
N TYR A 219 -11.73 -10.52 10.16
CA TYR A 219 -12.87 -11.40 10.44
C TYR A 219 -12.46 -12.71 11.12
N ALA A 220 -11.31 -13.28 10.73
CA ALA A 220 -10.80 -14.50 11.36
C ALA A 220 -10.48 -14.31 12.86
N THR A 221 -10.12 -13.09 13.29
CA THR A 221 -9.87 -12.76 14.70
C THR A 221 -11.16 -12.58 15.52
N ILE A 222 -12.30 -12.37 14.88
CA ILE A 222 -13.59 -12.22 15.56
C ILE A 222 -14.15 -13.58 15.97
N ARG A 223 -13.83 -14.63 15.21
CA ARG A 223 -14.42 -15.95 15.34
C ARG A 223 -13.67 -16.87 16.31
N ASN A 224 -12.44 -16.53 16.65
CA ASN A 224 -11.61 -17.21 17.65
C ASN A 224 -11.64 -16.46 18.99
#